data_fc299da66116060d71eb4eb7a1afe55f
#
_entry.id   fc299da66116060d71eb4eb7a1afe55f
#
_cell.length_a   1.000
_cell.length_b   1.000
_cell.length_c   1.000
_cell.angle_alpha   90.00
_cell.angle_beta   90.00
_cell.angle_gamma   90.00
#
_symmetry.space_group_name_H-M   'P 1'
#
loop_
_entity.id
_entity.type
_entity.pdbx_description
1 polymer ?
#
loop_
_entity_poly.entity_id
_entity_poly.type
_entity_poly.pdbx_seq_one_letter_code
_entity_poly.pdbx_strand_id
1 'polypeptide(L)'
;MIPLEDLLSLSVLLVYIIPGALYVYTGNVRDLIAIAGVVATGTLSEGIKHLIIGTRSPRPKGASGCDLLCNDGLQEGKPGMPSGHSATAAFFAGYYMEETTNPWIIGALVIFAASIMYSRYTKRCHSMEQIVTGGILGYAMSRLVRVM
;
A
#
# COMPACT_ATOMS: atom_id res chain seq x y z
N MET A 1 -14.62 0.24 -20.35
CA MET A 1 -13.38 -0.55 -20.10
C MET A 1 -12.68 0.11 -18.93
N ILE A 2 -12.33 -0.62 -17.86
CA ILE A 2 -11.61 -0.06 -16.71
C ILE A 2 -10.18 0.23 -17.15
N PRO A 3 -9.64 1.43 -16.91
CA PRO A 3 -8.25 1.76 -17.22
C PRO A 3 -7.26 0.82 -16.49
N LEU A 4 -6.12 0.54 -17.09
CA LEU A 4 -5.12 -0.35 -16.50
C LEU A 4 -4.61 0.17 -15.13
N GLU A 5 -4.44 1.48 -15.02
CA GLU A 5 -4.02 2.13 -13.76
C GLU A 5 -5.05 1.96 -12.65
N ASP A 6 -6.34 1.92 -12.94
CA ASP A 6 -7.38 1.64 -11.95
C ASP A 6 -7.34 0.17 -11.52
N LEU A 7 -7.17 -0.74 -12.47
CA LEU A 7 -7.04 -2.17 -12.16
C LEU A 7 -5.83 -2.44 -11.27
N LEU A 8 -4.69 -1.84 -11.58
CA LEU A 8 -3.48 -1.95 -10.76
C LEU A 8 -3.68 -1.31 -9.38
N SER A 9 -4.37 -0.17 -9.31
CA SER A 9 -4.68 0.48 -8.04
C SER A 9 -5.61 -0.37 -7.18
N LEU A 10 -6.66 -0.93 -7.77
CA LEU A 10 -7.63 -1.81 -7.09
C LEU A 10 -6.97 -3.11 -6.59
N SER A 11 -5.89 -3.56 -7.24
CA SER A 11 -5.17 -4.75 -6.80
C SER A 11 -4.58 -4.62 -5.38
N VAL A 12 -4.49 -3.40 -4.83
CA VAL A 12 -4.13 -3.20 -3.42
C VAL A 12 -5.09 -3.91 -2.46
N LEU A 13 -6.33 -4.19 -2.86
CA LEU A 13 -7.27 -4.96 -2.04
C LEU A 13 -6.75 -6.37 -1.75
N LEU A 14 -5.89 -6.92 -2.61
CA LEU A 14 -5.27 -8.23 -2.42
C LEU A 14 -4.40 -8.29 -1.16
N VAL A 15 -3.85 -7.16 -0.70
CA VAL A 15 -3.05 -7.15 0.54
C VAL A 15 -3.88 -7.47 1.79
N TYR A 16 -5.21 -7.33 1.71
CA TYR A 16 -6.15 -7.72 2.77
C TYR A 16 -6.75 -9.10 2.50
N ILE A 17 -7.06 -9.41 1.23
CA ILE A 17 -7.75 -10.64 0.83
C ILE A 17 -6.81 -11.85 0.94
N ILE A 18 -5.57 -11.75 0.46
CA ILE A 18 -4.63 -12.87 0.43
C ILE A 18 -4.32 -13.40 1.83
N PRO A 19 -3.93 -12.57 2.81
CA PRO A 19 -3.68 -13.08 4.16
C PRO A 19 -4.93 -13.68 4.80
N GLY A 20 -6.11 -13.09 4.55
CA GLY A 20 -7.39 -13.63 5.04
C GLY A 20 -7.68 -15.02 4.48
N ALA A 21 -7.52 -15.19 3.17
CA ALA A 21 -7.70 -16.49 2.51
C ALA A 21 -6.68 -17.53 2.99
N LEU A 22 -5.41 -17.13 3.13
CA LEU A 22 -4.35 -17.99 3.66
C LEU A 22 -4.68 -18.44 5.08
N TYR A 23 -5.09 -17.53 5.96
CA TYR A 23 -5.48 -17.88 7.32
C TYR A 23 -6.64 -18.89 7.36
N VAL A 24 -7.68 -18.67 6.57
CA VAL A 24 -8.81 -19.61 6.49
C VAL A 24 -8.38 -20.99 6.02
N TYR A 25 -7.43 -21.04 5.08
CA TYR A 25 -6.93 -22.30 4.52
C TYR A 25 -5.92 -23.02 5.42
N THR A 26 -5.00 -22.28 6.05
CA THR A 26 -3.85 -22.87 6.78
C THR A 26 -4.02 -22.85 8.30
N GLY A 27 -4.85 -21.94 8.83
CA GLY A 27 -4.95 -21.67 10.28
C GLY A 27 -3.72 -20.96 10.86
N ASN A 28 -2.81 -20.45 10.01
CA ASN A 28 -1.56 -19.87 10.47
C ASN A 28 -1.78 -18.47 11.05
N VAL A 29 -1.48 -18.29 12.34
CA VAL A 29 -1.61 -17.01 13.05
C VAL A 29 -0.78 -15.88 12.40
N ARG A 30 0.30 -16.20 11.71
CA ARG A 30 1.11 -15.20 10.98
C ARG A 30 0.31 -14.45 9.94
N ASP A 31 -0.67 -15.08 9.32
CA ASP A 31 -1.53 -14.42 8.34
C ASP A 31 -2.50 -13.43 9.02
N LEU A 32 -2.96 -13.70 10.24
CA LEU A 32 -3.68 -12.71 11.06
C LEU A 32 -2.80 -11.53 11.45
N ILE A 33 -1.55 -11.79 11.80
CA ILE A 33 -0.57 -10.73 12.09
C ILE A 33 -0.32 -9.88 10.84
N ALA A 34 -0.26 -10.51 9.66
CA ALA A 34 -0.14 -9.78 8.40
C ALA A 34 -1.33 -8.85 8.15
N ILE A 35 -2.57 -9.31 8.36
CA ILE A 35 -3.77 -8.47 8.25
C ILE A 35 -3.70 -7.29 9.22
N ALA A 36 -3.44 -7.57 10.50
CA ALA A 36 -3.32 -6.54 11.52
C ALA A 36 -2.24 -5.51 11.18
N GLY A 37 -1.10 -5.97 10.67
CA GLY A 37 0.00 -5.12 10.23
C GLY A 37 -0.34 -4.25 9.03
N VAL A 38 -1.05 -4.79 8.03
CA VAL A 38 -1.55 -4.01 6.88
C VAL A 38 -2.50 -2.92 7.36
N VAL A 39 -3.47 -3.26 8.22
CA VAL A 39 -4.44 -2.29 8.77
C VAL A 39 -3.71 -1.22 9.59
N ALA A 40 -2.79 -1.61 10.47
CA ALA A 40 -2.00 -0.68 11.28
C ALA A 40 -1.16 0.26 10.40
N THR A 41 -0.53 -0.26 9.35
CA THR A 41 0.27 0.53 8.40
C THR A 41 -0.60 1.53 7.64
N GLY A 42 -1.76 1.12 7.17
CA GLY A 42 -2.72 2.00 6.50
C GLY A 42 -3.20 3.12 7.42
N THR A 43 -3.62 2.76 8.64
CA THR A 43 -4.08 3.72 9.66
C THR A 43 -2.97 4.71 10.05
N LEU A 44 -1.75 4.23 10.24
CA LEU A 44 -0.60 5.08 10.54
C LEU A 44 -0.29 6.04 9.38
N SER A 45 -0.35 5.55 8.14
CA SER A 45 -0.17 6.37 6.94
C SER A 45 -1.20 7.50 6.88
N GLU A 46 -2.48 7.20 7.12
CA GLU A 46 -3.55 8.22 7.15
C GLU A 46 -3.37 9.20 8.32
N GLY A 47 -2.99 8.70 9.49
CA GLY A 47 -2.69 9.55 10.64
C GLY A 47 -1.56 10.54 10.36
N ILE A 48 -0.44 10.07 9.82
CA ILE A 48 0.69 10.94 9.43
C ILE A 48 0.23 11.95 8.37
N LYS A 49 -0.49 11.50 7.37
CA LYS A 49 -0.99 12.33 6.27
C LYS A 49 -1.85 13.50 6.75
N HIS A 50 -2.81 13.23 7.61
CA HIS A 50 -3.81 14.22 8.01
C HIS A 50 -3.42 15.01 9.25
N LEU A 51 -2.78 14.40 10.24
CA LEU A 51 -2.50 15.03 11.52
C LEU A 51 -1.12 15.69 11.59
N ILE A 52 -0.12 15.16 10.85
CA ILE A 52 1.26 15.62 10.95
C ILE A 52 1.65 16.47 9.75
N ILE A 53 1.47 15.96 8.53
CA ILE A 53 1.94 16.62 7.29
C ILE A 53 0.87 17.57 6.73
N GLY A 54 -0.38 17.11 6.63
CA GLY A 54 -1.48 17.92 6.11
C GLY A 54 -1.22 18.43 4.69
N THR A 55 -1.63 19.66 4.43
CA THR A 55 -1.50 20.32 3.12
C THR A 55 -0.08 20.79 2.78
N ARG A 56 0.92 20.53 3.63
CA ARG A 56 2.33 20.81 3.32
C ARG A 56 2.88 19.91 2.20
N SER A 57 2.26 18.75 1.98
CA SER A 57 2.55 17.88 0.85
C SER A 57 1.27 17.50 0.12
N PRO A 58 0.74 18.41 -0.73
CA PRO A 58 -0.53 18.21 -1.41
C PRO A 58 -0.40 17.18 -2.54
N ARG A 59 -1.52 16.57 -2.88
CA ARG A 59 -1.62 15.71 -4.08
C ARG A 59 -1.38 16.54 -5.35
N PRO A 60 -0.76 15.93 -6.38
CA PRO A 60 -0.50 16.59 -7.67
C PRO A 60 -1.76 17.09 -8.36
N LYS A 61 -1.56 18.02 -9.31
CA LYS A 61 -2.62 18.51 -10.18
C LYS A 61 -3.23 17.39 -11.02
N GLY A 62 -4.56 17.33 -11.07
CA GLY A 62 -5.31 16.30 -11.78
C GLY A 62 -5.50 15.00 -10.99
N ALA A 63 -5.12 14.94 -9.72
CA ALA A 63 -5.37 13.78 -8.86
C ALA A 63 -6.88 13.50 -8.76
N SER A 64 -7.29 12.26 -9.08
CA SER A 64 -8.68 11.83 -9.03
C SER A 64 -8.78 10.33 -8.81
N GLY A 65 -9.85 9.85 -8.16
CA GLY A 65 -10.05 8.42 -7.89
C GLY A 65 -8.90 7.82 -7.09
N CYS A 66 -8.57 8.43 -5.97
CA CYS A 66 -7.35 8.13 -5.21
C CYS A 66 -7.56 7.24 -3.97
N ASP A 67 -8.79 6.92 -3.65
CA ASP A 67 -9.16 5.98 -2.59
C ASP A 67 -8.99 4.51 -3.01
N LEU A 68 -9.37 3.59 -2.11
CA LEU A 68 -9.26 2.14 -2.35
C LEU A 68 -10.12 1.65 -3.53
N LEU A 69 -11.24 2.32 -3.80
CA LEU A 69 -12.20 1.93 -4.84
C LEU A 69 -12.10 2.79 -6.11
N CYS A 70 -11.15 3.74 -6.15
CA CYS A 70 -10.95 4.66 -7.26
C CYS A 70 -12.16 5.54 -7.59
N ASN A 71 -12.97 5.90 -6.59
CA ASN A 71 -14.25 6.60 -6.79
C ASN A 71 -14.44 7.89 -5.96
N ASP A 72 -13.39 8.40 -5.29
CA ASP A 72 -13.46 9.58 -4.42
C ASP A 72 -13.41 10.93 -5.18
N GLY A 73 -13.47 10.90 -6.50
CA GLY A 73 -13.50 12.10 -7.35
C GLY A 73 -12.21 12.91 -7.30
N LEU A 74 -12.32 14.25 -7.48
CA LEU A 74 -11.17 15.16 -7.52
C LEU A 74 -10.49 15.27 -6.14
N GLN A 75 -9.21 14.99 -6.12
CA GLN A 75 -8.37 14.96 -4.91
C GLN A 75 -7.18 15.93 -4.97
N GLU A 76 -7.07 16.71 -6.03
CA GLU A 76 -6.02 17.72 -6.21
C GLU A 76 -5.91 18.65 -4.99
N GLY A 77 -4.70 18.91 -4.53
CA GLY A 77 -4.44 19.82 -3.41
C GLY A 77 -4.71 19.24 -2.01
N LYS A 78 -5.41 18.11 -1.89
CA LYS A 78 -5.63 17.45 -0.60
C LYS A 78 -4.33 16.81 -0.08
N PRO A 79 -4.20 16.53 1.24
CA PRO A 79 -3.03 15.87 1.80
C PRO A 79 -2.67 14.59 1.05
N GLY A 80 -1.39 14.42 0.71
CA GLY A 80 -0.91 13.32 -0.13
C GLY A 80 0.19 12.44 0.49
N MET A 81 0.94 12.93 1.47
CA MET A 81 2.10 12.21 2.03
C MET A 81 1.79 11.64 3.42
N PRO A 82 2.17 10.36 3.66
CA PRO A 82 2.66 9.36 2.71
C PRO A 82 1.54 8.73 1.88
N SER A 83 1.89 8.02 0.79
CA SER A 83 0.93 7.24 0.00
C SER A 83 0.51 5.97 0.76
N GLY A 84 -0.77 5.87 1.14
CA GLY A 84 -1.31 4.72 1.86
C GLY A 84 -1.23 3.42 1.06
N HIS A 85 -1.56 3.45 -0.25
CA HIS A 85 -1.43 2.29 -1.14
C HIS A 85 0.02 1.78 -1.21
N SER A 86 0.97 2.70 -1.33
CA SER A 86 2.40 2.33 -1.36
C SER A 86 2.84 1.74 -0.03
N ALA A 87 2.36 2.29 1.09
CA ALA A 87 2.71 1.80 2.41
C ALA A 87 2.15 0.38 2.64
N THR A 88 0.88 0.13 2.36
CA THR A 88 0.27 -1.19 2.56
C THR A 88 0.83 -2.25 1.60
N ALA A 89 1.10 -1.89 0.34
CA ALA A 89 1.72 -2.78 -0.62
C ALA A 89 3.17 -3.14 -0.24
N ALA A 90 3.96 -2.17 0.21
CA ALA A 90 5.33 -2.40 0.67
C ALA A 90 5.38 -3.20 1.98
N PHE A 91 4.44 -2.96 2.90
CA PHE A 91 4.28 -3.78 4.10
C PHE A 91 4.02 -5.24 3.72
N PHE A 92 3.00 -5.48 2.90
CA PHE A 92 2.62 -6.82 2.46
C PHE A 92 3.78 -7.56 1.79
N ALA A 93 4.43 -6.93 0.82
CA ALA A 93 5.57 -7.52 0.13
C ALA A 93 6.72 -7.81 1.11
N GLY A 94 7.12 -6.83 1.93
CA GLY A 94 8.20 -6.97 2.91
C GLY A 94 7.92 -8.07 3.94
N TYR A 95 6.68 -8.18 4.40
CA TYR A 95 6.29 -9.21 5.36
C TYR A 95 6.41 -10.62 4.79
N TYR A 96 5.83 -10.87 3.60
CA TYR A 96 5.84 -12.20 2.98
C TYR A 96 7.16 -12.58 2.32
N MET A 97 7.99 -11.62 1.92
CA MET A 97 9.35 -11.91 1.44
C MET A 97 10.21 -12.61 2.49
N GLU A 98 9.98 -12.36 3.75
CA GLU A 98 10.70 -13.03 4.86
C GLU A 98 10.17 -14.43 5.14
N GLU A 99 8.98 -14.79 4.67
CA GLU A 99 8.38 -16.11 4.85
C GLU A 99 8.82 -17.11 3.78
N THR A 100 9.56 -16.68 2.77
CA THR A 100 9.96 -17.52 1.65
C THR A 100 11.39 -17.30 1.22
N THR A 101 12.04 -18.37 0.79
CA THR A 101 13.36 -18.33 0.12
C THR A 101 13.23 -18.52 -1.40
N ASN A 102 12.00 -18.68 -1.90
CA ASN A 102 11.76 -18.89 -3.32
C ASN A 102 11.91 -17.57 -4.10
N PRO A 103 12.91 -17.43 -4.99
CA PRO A 103 13.18 -16.18 -5.70
C PRO A 103 12.04 -15.74 -6.62
N TRP A 104 11.25 -16.67 -7.14
CA TRP A 104 10.10 -16.36 -7.97
C TRP A 104 8.97 -15.69 -7.18
N ILE A 105 8.73 -16.16 -5.95
CA ILE A 105 7.74 -15.54 -5.05
C ILE A 105 8.24 -14.16 -4.63
N ILE A 106 9.51 -14.04 -4.25
CA ILE A 106 10.11 -12.74 -3.90
C ILE A 106 9.97 -11.77 -5.06
N GLY A 107 10.33 -12.19 -6.29
CA GLY A 107 10.18 -11.37 -7.48
C GLY A 107 8.73 -10.95 -7.74
N ALA A 108 7.77 -11.86 -7.58
CA ALA A 108 6.35 -11.56 -7.74
C ALA A 108 5.85 -10.53 -6.71
N LEU A 109 6.27 -10.62 -5.45
CA LEU A 109 5.91 -9.66 -4.39
C LEU A 109 6.47 -8.26 -4.68
N VAL A 110 7.72 -8.18 -5.15
CA VAL A 110 8.34 -6.91 -5.54
C VAL A 110 7.60 -6.29 -6.73
N ILE A 111 7.32 -7.07 -7.78
CA ILE A 111 6.59 -6.60 -8.97
C ILE A 111 5.18 -6.14 -8.58
N PHE A 112 4.49 -6.88 -7.72
CA PHE A 112 3.17 -6.53 -7.21
C PHE A 112 3.19 -5.16 -6.50
N ALA A 113 4.09 -4.96 -5.53
CA ALA A 113 4.20 -3.69 -4.82
C ALA A 113 4.57 -2.54 -5.78
N ALA A 114 5.54 -2.76 -6.68
CA ALA A 114 5.96 -1.78 -7.67
C ALA A 114 4.82 -1.39 -8.63
N SER A 115 3.99 -2.34 -9.05
CA SER A 115 2.86 -2.07 -9.96
C SER A 115 1.78 -1.20 -9.30
N ILE A 116 1.49 -1.43 -8.02
CA ILE A 116 0.59 -0.56 -7.23
C ILE A 116 1.20 0.84 -7.13
N MET A 117 2.47 0.96 -6.74
CA MET A 117 3.16 2.25 -6.64
C MET A 117 3.16 3.00 -7.97
N TYR A 118 3.42 2.30 -9.08
CA TYR A 118 3.37 2.85 -10.42
C TYR A 118 1.97 3.39 -10.77
N SER A 119 0.90 2.67 -10.43
CA SER A 119 -0.46 3.14 -10.66
C SER A 119 -0.76 4.45 -9.94
N ARG A 120 -0.21 4.64 -8.72
CA ARG A 120 -0.39 5.88 -7.96
C ARG A 120 0.28 7.09 -8.62
N TYR A 121 1.39 6.85 -9.30
CA TYR A 121 2.08 7.85 -10.09
C TYR A 121 1.34 8.19 -11.37
N THR A 122 0.96 7.19 -12.17
CA THR A 122 0.28 7.40 -13.47
C THR A 122 -1.10 8.03 -13.30
N LYS A 123 -1.84 7.67 -12.26
CA LYS A 123 -3.11 8.33 -11.87
C LYS A 123 -2.92 9.73 -11.30
N ARG A 124 -1.68 10.22 -11.13
CA ARG A 124 -1.36 11.48 -10.47
C ARG A 124 -1.88 11.60 -9.03
N CYS A 125 -2.24 10.47 -8.40
CA CYS A 125 -2.71 10.47 -7.03
C CYS A 125 -1.63 10.89 -6.03
N HIS A 126 -0.37 10.61 -6.37
CA HIS A 126 0.78 10.90 -5.54
C HIS A 126 2.01 11.31 -6.35
N SER A 127 2.85 12.19 -5.78
CA SER A 127 4.20 12.46 -6.29
C SER A 127 5.14 11.29 -5.98
N MET A 128 6.28 11.23 -6.65
CA MET A 128 7.31 10.21 -6.36
C MET A 128 7.75 10.22 -4.90
N GLU A 129 7.92 11.41 -4.30
CA GLU A 129 8.29 11.55 -2.89
C GLU A 129 7.26 10.93 -1.96
N GLN A 130 5.96 11.16 -2.23
CA GLN A 130 4.85 10.60 -1.46
C GLN A 130 4.79 9.08 -1.57
N ILE A 131 5.10 8.53 -2.76
CA ILE A 131 5.14 7.09 -3.04
C ILE A 131 6.32 6.44 -2.32
N VAL A 132 7.51 7.01 -2.48
CA VAL A 132 8.74 6.47 -1.85
C VAL A 132 8.63 6.52 -0.32
N THR A 133 8.15 7.63 0.24
CA THR A 133 7.93 7.75 1.69
C THR A 133 6.92 6.71 2.19
N GLY A 134 5.83 6.48 1.44
CA GLY A 134 4.88 5.41 1.73
C GLY A 134 5.55 4.04 1.72
N GLY A 135 6.33 3.75 0.68
CA GLY A 135 7.08 2.49 0.56
C GLY A 135 8.04 2.24 1.72
N ILE A 136 8.83 3.27 2.09
CA ILE A 136 9.74 3.18 3.24
C ILE A 136 8.98 2.92 4.53
N LEU A 137 7.88 3.65 4.78
CA LEU A 137 7.02 3.44 5.94
C LEU A 137 6.51 2.00 6.00
N GLY A 138 5.96 1.50 4.90
CA GLY A 138 5.41 0.14 4.84
C GLY A 138 6.46 -0.93 5.08
N TYR A 139 7.62 -0.82 4.44
CA TYR A 139 8.72 -1.76 4.65
C TYR A 139 9.24 -1.72 6.10
N ALA A 140 9.42 -0.53 6.69
CA ALA A 140 9.83 -0.39 8.08
C ALA A 140 8.81 -1.03 9.04
N MET A 141 7.50 -0.84 8.79
CA MET A 141 6.43 -1.47 9.56
C MET A 141 6.45 -3.00 9.43
N SER A 142 6.73 -3.56 8.26
CA SER A 142 6.85 -5.00 8.08
C SER A 142 7.98 -5.60 8.90
N ARG A 143 9.10 -4.89 9.02
CA ARG A 143 10.24 -5.29 9.88
C ARG A 143 9.90 -5.20 11.36
N LEU A 144 9.21 -4.13 11.77
CA LEU A 144 8.82 -3.91 13.16
C LEU A 144 7.85 -4.99 13.66
N VAL A 145 6.81 -5.29 12.89
CA VAL A 145 5.79 -6.29 13.25
C VAL A 145 6.39 -7.69 13.37
N ARG A 146 7.49 -7.97 12.69
CA ARG A 146 8.15 -9.27 12.74
C ARG A 146 8.99 -9.51 13.99
N VAL A 147 9.52 -8.45 14.58
CA VAL A 147 10.35 -8.57 15.80
C VAL A 147 9.54 -8.51 17.10
N MET A 148 8.23 -8.23 16.99
CA MET A 148 7.27 -8.27 18.11
C MET A 148 6.71 -9.68 18.31
#